data_8977342ab6d8ddd76efa576c5298ff9a
#
_entry.id   8977342ab6d8ddd76efa576c5298ff9a
#
_cell.length_a   1.000
_cell.length_b   1.000
_cell.length_c   1.000
_cell.angle_alpha   90.00
_cell.angle_beta   90.00
_cell.angle_gamma   90.00
#
_symmetry.space_group_name_H-M   'P 1'
#
loop_
_entity.id
_entity.type
_entity.pdbx_description
1 polymer ?
#
loop_
_entity_poly.entity_id
_entity_poly.type
_entity_poly.pdbx_seq_one_letter_code
_entity_poly.pdbx_strand_id
1 'polypeptide(L)'
;AAAQVLYHPDGSVKGVATGDMGVEKDGTHGDNYQPGMELHAQQTLFAEGARGSLTKTLVRRFKLDAGSQPQTYGIGIKEIWEVPPGQSQSGLAVHTTGWPLDTKTYGGSFIYHMDDNQIAIGFVVGLDYQNPYLSPFEEFQRFKNHPAVRPMLAGGRRIAYGARALVEGGLQCLPKLSFPGGALIGDGAGFLNVPRIKGTHTAIKSGMLAAEALLPLLADCSEGQPESNPEAAAYQQLFEQSWLYRELHAARNIRPSFKWGMWPAFAYTALEQYIFKGRTPWTIKHHGTDH
;
A
#
# COMPACT_ATOMS: atom_id res chain seq x y z
N ALA A 1 2.07 -10.95 -16.69
CA ALA A 1 2.64 -10.21 -15.54
C ALA A 1 4.15 -10.43 -15.50
N ALA A 2 4.90 -9.48 -14.93
CA ALA A 2 6.33 -9.66 -14.68
C ALA A 2 6.54 -10.79 -13.65
N ALA A 3 7.38 -11.75 -13.98
CA ALA A 3 7.63 -12.95 -13.17
C ALA A 3 9.02 -12.96 -12.53
N GLN A 4 9.99 -12.32 -13.17
CA GLN A 4 11.38 -12.35 -12.76
C GLN A 4 12.05 -10.99 -13.01
N VAL A 5 12.99 -10.61 -12.14
CA VAL A 5 13.90 -9.47 -12.36
C VAL A 5 15.14 -9.97 -13.08
N LEU A 6 15.54 -9.27 -14.13
CA LEU A 6 16.76 -9.51 -14.88
C LEU A 6 17.88 -8.61 -14.38
N TYR A 7 19.10 -9.10 -14.38
CA TYR A 7 20.27 -8.38 -13.87
C TYR A 7 21.39 -8.36 -14.89
N HIS A 8 22.17 -7.29 -14.88
CA HIS A 8 23.47 -7.21 -15.53
C HIS A 8 24.52 -8.01 -14.74
N PRO A 9 25.69 -8.30 -15.32
CA PRO A 9 26.78 -8.99 -14.62
C PRO A 9 27.27 -8.26 -13.36
N ASP A 10 27.17 -6.93 -13.30
CA ASP A 10 27.49 -6.11 -12.14
C ASP A 10 26.43 -6.17 -11.03
N GLY A 11 25.28 -6.82 -11.29
CA GLY A 11 24.17 -6.97 -10.37
C GLY A 11 23.12 -5.87 -10.44
N SER A 12 23.29 -4.83 -11.25
CA SER A 12 22.25 -3.83 -11.49
C SER A 12 21.04 -4.41 -12.23
N VAL A 13 19.86 -3.84 -12.05
CA VAL A 13 18.64 -4.31 -12.72
C VAL A 13 18.71 -3.96 -14.21
N LYS A 14 18.56 -4.98 -15.07
CA LYS A 14 18.51 -4.88 -16.53
C LYS A 14 17.09 -4.72 -17.05
N GLY A 15 16.10 -5.18 -16.28
CA GLY A 15 14.70 -5.21 -16.67
C GLY A 15 13.93 -6.33 -15.98
N VAL A 16 12.88 -6.80 -16.63
CA VAL A 16 12.02 -7.88 -16.12
C VAL A 16 11.72 -8.89 -17.23
N ALA A 17 11.47 -10.14 -16.85
CA ALA A 17 10.87 -11.13 -17.71
C ALA A 17 9.40 -11.35 -17.36
N THR A 18 8.55 -11.51 -18.36
CA THR A 18 7.18 -11.98 -18.17
C THR A 18 7.17 -13.51 -18.05
N GLY A 19 6.16 -14.05 -17.37
CA GLY A 19 5.95 -15.50 -17.32
C GLY A 19 5.29 -16.01 -18.60
N ASP A 20 5.48 -17.30 -18.87
CA ASP A 20 4.78 -18.00 -19.94
C ASP A 20 3.26 -17.94 -19.71
N MET A 21 2.49 -17.88 -20.79
CA MET A 21 1.04 -17.93 -20.78
C MET A 21 0.53 -19.19 -21.50
N GLY A 22 -0.67 -19.63 -21.16
CA GLY A 22 -1.24 -20.83 -21.78
C GLY A 22 -0.57 -22.14 -21.35
N VAL A 23 0.07 -22.16 -20.17
CA VAL A 23 0.59 -23.38 -19.56
C VAL A 23 -0.54 -24.06 -18.77
N GLU A 24 -0.81 -25.32 -19.06
CA GLU A 24 -1.80 -26.13 -18.38
C GLU A 24 -1.36 -26.51 -16.95
N LYS A 25 -2.29 -27.03 -16.13
CA LYS A 25 -2.00 -27.36 -14.72
C LYS A 25 -0.92 -28.45 -14.54
N ASP A 26 -0.76 -29.28 -15.52
CA ASP A 26 0.25 -30.36 -15.57
C ASP A 26 1.60 -29.91 -16.14
N GLY A 27 1.71 -28.61 -16.52
CA GLY A 27 2.93 -28.02 -17.08
C GLY A 27 3.04 -28.17 -18.61
N THR A 28 2.08 -28.78 -19.29
CA THR A 28 2.07 -28.87 -20.75
C THR A 28 1.66 -27.54 -21.39
N HIS A 29 2.03 -27.34 -22.67
CA HIS A 29 1.64 -26.16 -23.42
C HIS A 29 0.24 -26.37 -24.02
N GLY A 30 -0.70 -25.48 -23.67
CA GLY A 30 -2.03 -25.45 -24.28
C GLY A 30 -2.03 -24.75 -25.65
N ASP A 31 -3.19 -24.74 -26.30
CA ASP A 31 -3.36 -24.15 -27.64
C ASP A 31 -3.04 -22.65 -27.69
N ASN A 32 -3.13 -21.95 -26.57
CA ASN A 32 -2.85 -20.52 -26.41
C ASN A 32 -1.48 -20.24 -25.79
N TYR A 33 -0.55 -21.21 -25.84
CA TYR A 33 0.78 -21.04 -25.26
C TYR A 33 1.52 -19.87 -25.92
N GLN A 34 2.08 -19.00 -25.09
CA GLN A 34 2.98 -17.93 -25.48
C GLN A 34 4.14 -17.87 -24.50
N PRO A 35 5.39 -17.97 -25.00
CA PRO A 35 6.56 -17.85 -24.13
C PRO A 35 6.64 -16.46 -23.52
N GLY A 36 7.22 -16.38 -22.33
CA GLY A 36 7.57 -15.12 -21.71
C GLY A 36 8.59 -14.33 -22.51
N MET A 37 8.61 -13.03 -22.30
CA MET A 37 9.54 -12.10 -22.96
C MET A 37 10.41 -11.37 -21.95
N GLU A 38 11.65 -11.09 -22.29
CA GLU A 38 12.49 -10.16 -21.57
C GLU A 38 12.20 -8.73 -22.01
N LEU A 39 11.92 -7.86 -21.06
CA LEU A 39 11.75 -6.43 -21.25
C LEU A 39 12.95 -5.72 -20.62
N HIS A 40 13.85 -5.24 -21.45
CA HIS A 40 15.06 -4.54 -21.01
C HIS A 40 14.77 -3.04 -20.89
N ALA A 41 15.35 -2.40 -19.89
CA ALA A 41 15.21 -0.97 -19.64
C ALA A 41 16.43 -0.44 -18.90
N GLN A 42 16.79 0.80 -19.14
CA GLN A 42 17.84 1.49 -18.39
C GLN A 42 17.42 1.71 -16.93
N GLN A 43 16.11 1.91 -16.69
CA GLN A 43 15.55 2.03 -15.34
C GLN A 43 14.19 1.32 -15.28
N THR A 44 13.94 0.61 -14.20
CA THR A 44 12.68 -0.09 -13.96
C THR A 44 12.00 0.41 -12.70
N LEU A 45 10.77 0.90 -12.82
CA LEU A 45 9.96 1.35 -11.67
C LEU A 45 9.04 0.21 -11.21
N PHE A 46 9.16 -0.18 -9.94
CA PHE A 46 8.37 -1.25 -9.35
C PHE A 46 7.19 -0.67 -8.55
N ALA A 47 5.99 -0.89 -9.05
CA ALA A 47 4.72 -0.40 -8.53
C ALA A 47 3.74 -1.55 -8.25
N GLU A 48 4.21 -2.65 -7.66
CA GLU A 48 3.44 -3.89 -7.48
C GLU A 48 2.41 -3.84 -6.34
N GLY A 49 2.36 -2.73 -5.61
CA GLY A 49 1.51 -2.59 -4.44
C GLY A 49 2.06 -3.29 -3.18
N ALA A 50 1.23 -3.44 -2.17
CA ALA A 50 1.61 -4.07 -0.92
C ALA A 50 2.11 -5.51 -1.16
N ARG A 51 3.31 -5.85 -0.70
CA ARG A 51 3.94 -7.17 -0.83
C ARG A 51 4.11 -7.68 -2.26
N GLY A 52 4.50 -6.80 -3.18
CA GLY A 52 4.84 -7.18 -4.54
C GLY A 52 5.88 -8.33 -4.60
N SER A 53 5.70 -9.28 -5.52
CA SER A 53 6.56 -10.46 -5.61
C SER A 53 8.02 -10.09 -5.93
N LEU A 54 8.21 -9.25 -6.94
CA LEU A 54 9.54 -8.80 -7.34
C LEU A 54 10.10 -7.79 -6.34
N THR A 55 9.27 -6.93 -5.77
CA THR A 55 9.64 -6.00 -4.71
C THR A 55 10.31 -6.73 -3.54
N LYS A 56 9.75 -7.85 -3.06
CA LYS A 56 10.36 -8.66 -1.99
C LYS A 56 11.74 -9.20 -2.36
N THR A 57 11.90 -9.60 -3.61
CA THR A 57 13.19 -10.07 -4.13
C THR A 57 14.23 -8.95 -4.14
N LEU A 58 13.83 -7.75 -4.60
CA LEU A 58 14.69 -6.56 -4.65
C LEU A 58 15.08 -6.07 -3.26
N VAL A 59 14.12 -6.00 -2.33
CA VAL A 59 14.38 -5.62 -0.93
C VAL A 59 15.44 -6.51 -0.30
N ARG A 60 15.34 -7.84 -0.48
CA ARG A 60 16.35 -8.78 0.03
C ARG A 60 17.71 -8.63 -0.67
N ARG A 61 17.70 -8.53 -2.01
CA ARG A 61 18.94 -8.49 -2.80
C ARG A 61 19.76 -7.25 -2.49
N PHE A 62 19.11 -6.09 -2.46
CA PHE A 62 19.77 -4.81 -2.24
C PHE A 62 19.73 -4.36 -0.78
N LYS A 63 19.18 -5.18 0.14
CA LYS A 63 19.04 -4.87 1.58
C LYS A 63 18.41 -3.51 1.81
N LEU A 64 17.33 -3.21 1.07
CA LEU A 64 16.71 -1.89 1.07
C LEU A 64 16.05 -1.53 2.40
N ASP A 65 15.69 -2.52 3.20
CA ASP A 65 15.07 -2.40 4.53
C ASP A 65 16.05 -2.34 5.71
N ALA A 66 17.37 -2.38 5.45
CA ALA A 66 18.40 -2.48 6.49
C ALA A 66 18.38 -1.33 7.53
N GLY A 67 17.84 -0.16 7.17
CA GLY A 67 17.71 1.00 8.08
C GLY A 67 16.28 1.26 8.53
N SER A 68 15.32 0.42 8.16
CA SER A 68 13.89 0.64 8.37
C SER A 68 13.33 -0.24 9.50
N GLN A 69 12.21 0.17 10.06
CA GLN A 69 11.46 -0.69 10.96
C GLN A 69 10.68 -1.74 10.15
N PRO A 70 10.33 -2.88 10.75
CA PRO A 70 9.50 -3.89 10.09
C PRO A 70 8.20 -3.29 9.57
N GLN A 71 7.81 -3.67 8.35
CA GLN A 71 6.54 -3.25 7.76
C GLN A 71 5.38 -3.94 8.46
N THR A 72 4.29 -3.21 8.68
CA THR A 72 3.01 -3.74 9.15
C THR A 72 1.98 -3.70 8.03
N TYR A 73 1.04 -4.64 8.07
CA TYR A 73 0.06 -4.82 7.02
C TYR A 73 -1.36 -4.84 7.56
N GLY A 74 -2.30 -4.48 6.72
CA GLY A 74 -3.73 -4.67 6.92
C GLY A 74 -4.35 -5.41 5.76
N ILE A 75 -5.51 -5.99 5.98
CA ILE A 75 -6.39 -6.50 4.93
C ILE A 75 -7.60 -5.59 4.80
N GLY A 76 -7.82 -5.05 3.61
CA GLY A 76 -9.02 -4.30 3.28
C GLY A 76 -9.95 -5.14 2.43
N ILE A 77 -11.20 -5.31 2.88
CA ILE A 77 -12.28 -5.96 2.13
C ILE A 77 -13.27 -4.88 1.73
N LYS A 78 -13.65 -4.84 0.46
CA LYS A 78 -14.53 -3.81 -0.08
C LYS A 78 -15.64 -4.43 -0.91
N GLU A 79 -16.83 -3.83 -0.84
CA GLU A 79 -17.98 -4.15 -1.66
C GLU A 79 -18.57 -2.88 -2.27
N ILE A 80 -19.19 -2.99 -3.43
CA ILE A 80 -20.01 -1.95 -4.04
C ILE A 80 -21.45 -2.48 -4.09
N TRP A 81 -22.35 -1.68 -3.54
CA TRP A 81 -23.78 -1.99 -3.46
C TRP A 81 -24.56 -0.98 -4.31
N GLU A 82 -25.44 -1.48 -5.13
CA GLU A 82 -26.52 -0.71 -5.76
C GLU A 82 -27.71 -0.75 -4.85
N VAL A 83 -28.17 0.41 -4.40
CA VAL A 83 -29.23 0.55 -3.39
C VAL A 83 -30.47 1.22 -4.01
N PRO A 84 -31.67 1.06 -3.39
CA PRO A 84 -32.87 1.75 -3.86
C PRO A 84 -32.66 3.28 -3.93
N PRO A 85 -33.34 3.94 -4.89
CA PRO A 85 -33.28 5.40 -5.01
C PRO A 85 -33.58 6.12 -3.71
N GLY A 86 -32.77 7.14 -3.39
CA GLY A 86 -32.92 7.95 -2.18
C GLY A 86 -32.19 7.40 -0.95
N GLN A 87 -31.60 6.21 -0.99
CA GLN A 87 -30.75 5.71 0.10
C GLN A 87 -29.29 6.17 0.00
N SER A 88 -28.78 6.43 -1.20
CA SER A 88 -27.46 7.03 -1.40
C SER A 88 -27.55 8.55 -1.30
N GLN A 89 -26.59 9.15 -0.58
CA GLN A 89 -26.42 10.60 -0.47
C GLN A 89 -25.09 10.96 -1.14
N SER A 90 -25.07 11.07 -2.47
CA SER A 90 -23.84 11.30 -3.23
C SER A 90 -22.92 12.33 -2.58
N GLY A 91 -21.63 11.97 -2.44
CA GLY A 91 -20.60 12.78 -1.78
C GLY A 91 -20.49 12.59 -0.27
N LEU A 92 -21.43 11.90 0.40
CA LEU A 92 -21.28 11.57 1.81
C LEU A 92 -20.21 10.51 2.01
N ALA A 93 -19.19 10.82 2.84
CA ALA A 93 -18.14 9.91 3.25
C ALA A 93 -18.18 9.70 4.77
N VAL A 94 -18.34 8.45 5.20
CA VAL A 94 -18.35 8.06 6.60
C VAL A 94 -17.17 7.16 6.89
N HIS A 95 -16.45 7.42 7.98
CA HIS A 95 -15.41 6.55 8.50
C HIS A 95 -15.77 6.12 9.91
N THR A 96 -15.53 4.85 10.24
CA THR A 96 -15.73 4.32 11.59
C THR A 96 -14.48 3.59 12.07
N THR A 97 -14.37 3.40 13.37
CA THR A 97 -13.32 2.61 14.00
C THR A 97 -13.87 1.87 15.20
N GLY A 98 -13.20 0.81 15.64
CA GLY A 98 -13.61 -0.02 16.76
C GLY A 98 -14.59 -1.12 16.33
N TRP A 99 -15.77 -1.16 16.91
CA TRP A 99 -16.73 -2.24 16.67
C TRP A 99 -16.91 -2.59 15.18
N PRO A 100 -16.93 -3.89 14.81
CA PRO A 100 -16.98 -5.11 15.62
C PRO A 100 -15.63 -5.57 16.19
N LEU A 101 -14.53 -4.90 15.87
CA LEU A 101 -13.23 -5.20 16.43
C LEU A 101 -13.18 -4.78 17.91
N ASP A 102 -12.34 -5.48 18.68
CA ASP A 102 -12.05 -5.10 20.05
C ASP A 102 -11.12 -3.87 20.12
N THR A 103 -10.84 -3.40 21.33
CA THR A 103 -10.01 -2.20 21.56
C THR A 103 -8.51 -2.44 21.33
N LYS A 104 -8.08 -3.67 21.08
CA LYS A 104 -6.68 -4.04 20.85
C LYS A 104 -6.39 -4.31 19.37
N THR A 105 -7.42 -4.59 18.58
CA THR A 105 -7.30 -4.87 17.15
C THR A 105 -7.44 -3.56 16.37
N TYR A 106 -6.39 -3.18 15.65
CA TYR A 106 -6.42 -2.01 14.78
C TYR A 106 -7.30 -2.25 13.56
N GLY A 107 -8.16 -1.29 13.24
CA GLY A 107 -9.00 -1.38 12.06
C GLY A 107 -10.15 -0.40 12.09
N GLY A 108 -10.98 -0.48 11.06
CA GLY A 108 -12.12 0.39 10.89
C GLY A 108 -12.78 0.22 9.54
N SER A 109 -13.70 1.12 9.21
CA SER A 109 -14.45 1.06 7.97
C SER A 109 -14.51 2.39 7.25
N PHE A 110 -14.88 2.33 5.99
CA PHE A 110 -15.34 3.46 5.22
C PHE A 110 -16.66 3.13 4.51
N ILE A 111 -17.51 4.14 4.36
CA ILE A 111 -18.75 4.08 3.60
C ILE A 111 -18.78 5.33 2.72
N TYR A 112 -18.75 5.16 1.41
CA TYR A 112 -18.77 6.24 0.45
C TYR A 112 -20.05 6.15 -0.39
N HIS A 113 -20.88 7.14 -0.28
CA HIS A 113 -22.07 7.29 -1.09
C HIS A 113 -21.68 7.90 -2.43
N MET A 114 -21.80 7.10 -3.47
CA MET A 114 -21.43 7.48 -4.84
C MET A 114 -22.69 7.86 -5.65
N ASP A 115 -22.46 8.34 -6.86
CA ASP A 115 -23.54 8.58 -7.82
C ASP A 115 -24.24 7.27 -8.21
N ASP A 116 -25.30 7.35 -8.99
CA ASP A 116 -26.07 6.22 -9.53
C ASP A 116 -26.61 5.25 -8.44
N ASN A 117 -26.99 5.80 -7.27
CA ASN A 117 -27.47 5.02 -6.13
C ASN A 117 -26.49 3.92 -5.68
N GLN A 118 -25.21 4.18 -5.77
CA GLN A 118 -24.18 3.24 -5.35
C GLN A 118 -23.57 3.62 -4.00
N ILE A 119 -23.25 2.60 -3.20
CA ILE A 119 -22.51 2.72 -1.93
C ILE A 119 -21.30 1.80 -1.99
N ALA A 120 -20.10 2.40 -1.89
CA ALA A 120 -18.88 1.63 -1.65
C ALA A 120 -18.66 1.50 -0.14
N ILE A 121 -18.67 0.28 0.37
CA ILE A 121 -18.43 -0.03 1.77
C ILE A 121 -17.19 -0.91 1.90
N GLY A 122 -16.32 -0.58 2.83
CA GLY A 122 -15.11 -1.36 3.09
C GLY A 122 -14.77 -1.46 4.56
N PHE A 123 -14.06 -2.52 4.89
CA PHE A 123 -13.60 -2.82 6.25
C PHE A 123 -12.14 -3.23 6.22
N VAL A 124 -11.34 -2.64 7.09
CA VAL A 124 -9.90 -2.85 7.17
C VAL A 124 -9.56 -3.41 8.53
N VAL A 125 -8.73 -4.45 8.56
CA VAL A 125 -8.21 -5.05 9.79
C VAL A 125 -6.69 -5.12 9.69
N GLY A 126 -5.99 -4.57 10.69
CA GLY A 126 -4.54 -4.74 10.84
C GLY A 126 -4.20 -6.22 11.05
N LEU A 127 -3.21 -6.74 10.33
CA LEU A 127 -2.85 -8.17 10.39
C LEU A 127 -2.01 -8.56 11.62
N ASP A 128 -1.75 -7.59 12.51
CA ASP A 128 -1.12 -7.78 13.80
C ASP A 128 -2.11 -8.18 14.93
N TYR A 129 -3.34 -8.56 14.59
CA TYR A 129 -4.33 -8.99 15.57
C TYR A 129 -3.90 -10.28 16.30
N GLN A 130 -4.21 -10.34 17.60
CA GLN A 130 -3.76 -11.43 18.48
C GLN A 130 -4.70 -12.64 18.50
N ASN A 131 -5.97 -12.46 18.14
CA ASN A 131 -6.96 -13.54 18.14
C ASN A 131 -6.87 -14.38 16.86
N PRO A 132 -6.35 -15.61 16.89
CA PRO A 132 -6.20 -16.44 15.70
C PRO A 132 -7.55 -16.88 15.09
N TYR A 133 -8.65 -16.74 15.81
CA TYR A 133 -10.01 -17.05 15.33
C TYR A 133 -10.72 -15.83 14.72
N LEU A 134 -10.08 -14.66 14.70
CA LEU A 134 -10.65 -13.48 14.07
C LEU A 134 -10.64 -13.70 12.55
N SER A 135 -11.81 -13.61 11.93
CA SER A 135 -11.96 -13.63 10.48
C SER A 135 -12.31 -12.22 9.99
N PRO A 136 -11.43 -11.52 9.27
CA PRO A 136 -11.73 -10.19 8.72
C PRO A 136 -13.01 -10.17 7.87
N PHE A 137 -13.30 -11.25 7.16
CA PHE A 137 -14.53 -11.38 6.38
C PHE A 137 -15.77 -11.42 7.28
N GLU A 138 -15.77 -12.24 8.34
CA GLU A 138 -16.90 -12.33 9.26
C GLU A 138 -17.10 -11.02 10.05
N GLU A 139 -16.03 -10.35 10.45
CA GLU A 139 -16.12 -9.03 11.09
C GLU A 139 -16.75 -8.01 10.14
N PHE A 140 -16.44 -8.06 8.85
CA PHE A 140 -17.10 -7.22 7.86
C PHE A 140 -18.59 -7.54 7.71
N GLN A 141 -19.00 -8.82 7.77
CA GLN A 141 -20.42 -9.19 7.78
C GLN A 141 -21.13 -8.66 9.05
N ARG A 142 -20.50 -8.79 10.21
CA ARG A 142 -21.01 -8.22 11.46
C ARG A 142 -21.18 -6.69 11.34
N PHE A 143 -20.17 -6.00 10.80
CA PHE A 143 -20.22 -4.57 10.57
C PHE A 143 -21.43 -4.14 9.72
N LYS A 144 -21.68 -4.82 8.61
CA LYS A 144 -22.82 -4.52 7.74
C LYS A 144 -24.17 -4.72 8.42
N ASN A 145 -24.24 -5.58 9.43
CA ASN A 145 -25.45 -5.82 10.23
C ASN A 145 -25.64 -4.84 11.40
N HIS A 146 -24.72 -3.89 11.61
CA HIS A 146 -24.88 -2.87 12.64
C HIS A 146 -26.14 -2.04 12.38
N PRO A 147 -26.96 -1.69 13.43
CA PRO A 147 -28.19 -0.92 13.26
C PRO A 147 -28.07 0.40 12.49
N ALA A 148 -26.90 1.06 12.58
CA ALA A 148 -26.65 2.30 11.84
C ALA A 148 -26.20 2.06 10.38
N VAL A 149 -25.72 0.87 10.02
CA VAL A 149 -25.19 0.55 8.68
C VAL A 149 -26.22 -0.21 7.84
N ARG A 150 -26.86 -1.19 8.45
CA ARG A 150 -27.84 -2.07 7.78
C ARG A 150 -28.91 -1.32 6.97
N PRO A 151 -29.52 -0.23 7.47
CA PRO A 151 -30.53 0.51 6.70
C PRO A 151 -29.98 1.11 5.39
N MET A 152 -28.70 1.47 5.34
CA MET A 152 -28.08 2.04 4.14
C MET A 152 -27.99 1.02 2.99
N LEU A 153 -27.94 -0.28 3.31
CA LEU A 153 -27.79 -1.38 2.35
C LEU A 153 -29.10 -2.16 2.15
N ALA A 154 -30.15 -1.86 2.91
CA ALA A 154 -31.41 -2.60 2.87
C ALA A 154 -32.08 -2.53 1.50
N GLY A 155 -32.50 -3.70 0.96
CA GLY A 155 -33.07 -3.78 -0.39
C GLY A 155 -32.07 -3.62 -1.52
N GLY A 156 -30.80 -3.38 -1.21
CA GLY A 156 -29.72 -3.25 -2.19
C GLY A 156 -29.15 -4.59 -2.68
N ARG A 157 -28.42 -4.53 -3.76
CA ARG A 157 -27.72 -5.65 -4.37
C ARG A 157 -26.21 -5.37 -4.43
N ARG A 158 -25.39 -6.32 -3.95
CA ARG A 158 -23.95 -6.22 -4.12
C ARG A 158 -23.57 -6.48 -5.59
N ILE A 159 -22.94 -5.51 -6.24
CA ILE A 159 -22.58 -5.57 -7.67
C ILE A 159 -21.08 -5.86 -7.88
N ALA A 160 -20.23 -5.54 -6.90
CA ALA A 160 -18.81 -5.85 -6.96
C ALA A 160 -18.23 -6.07 -5.56
N TYR A 161 -17.12 -6.80 -5.50
CA TYR A 161 -16.36 -7.02 -4.25
C TYR A 161 -14.88 -7.30 -4.54
N GLY A 162 -14.04 -7.10 -3.55
CA GLY A 162 -12.63 -7.43 -3.61
C GLY A 162 -11.94 -7.25 -2.27
N ALA A 163 -10.75 -7.83 -2.16
CA ALA A 163 -9.87 -7.65 -1.01
C ALA A 163 -8.45 -7.36 -1.46
N ARG A 164 -7.74 -6.54 -0.68
CA ARG A 164 -6.33 -6.20 -0.92
C ARG A 164 -5.59 -6.07 0.40
N ALA A 165 -4.35 -6.55 0.41
CA ALA A 165 -3.41 -6.18 1.46
C ALA A 165 -3.04 -4.69 1.32
N LEU A 166 -2.82 -4.05 2.45
CA LEU A 166 -2.41 -2.65 2.57
C LEU A 166 -1.13 -2.59 3.40
N VAL A 167 -0.27 -1.61 3.13
CA VAL A 167 0.87 -1.29 3.99
C VAL A 167 0.43 -0.34 5.09
N GLU A 168 0.81 -0.59 6.33
CA GLU A 168 0.39 0.22 7.48
C GLU A 168 1.56 0.76 8.33
N GLY A 169 2.80 0.50 7.92
CA GLY A 169 3.98 0.88 8.70
C GLY A 169 4.28 2.38 8.71
N GLY A 170 3.89 3.12 7.68
CA GLY A 170 4.17 4.55 7.57
C GLY A 170 5.65 4.87 7.34
N LEU A 171 6.05 6.13 7.64
CA LEU A 171 7.36 6.67 7.28
C LEU A 171 8.55 5.82 7.76
N GLN A 172 8.51 5.32 8.98
CA GLN A 172 9.64 4.59 9.57
C GLN A 172 9.87 3.18 9.00
N CYS A 173 8.92 2.69 8.21
CA CYS A 173 8.98 1.39 7.54
C CYS A 173 9.32 1.50 6.05
N LEU A 174 9.52 2.72 5.52
CA LEU A 174 9.91 2.91 4.14
C LEU A 174 11.30 2.33 3.91
N PRO A 175 11.49 1.49 2.89
CA PRO A 175 12.83 1.02 2.49
C PRO A 175 13.59 2.16 1.80
N LYS A 176 14.88 1.94 1.52
CA LYS A 176 15.61 2.75 0.56
C LYS A 176 14.88 2.69 -0.78
N LEU A 177 14.60 3.85 -1.36
CA LEU A 177 13.68 3.97 -2.50
C LEU A 177 14.29 3.58 -3.84
N SER A 178 15.60 3.71 -4.00
CA SER A 178 16.32 3.44 -5.25
C SER A 178 17.42 2.40 -5.06
N PHE A 179 17.78 1.77 -6.15
CA PHE A 179 18.86 0.80 -6.27
C PHE A 179 19.39 0.83 -7.72
N PRO A 180 20.56 0.26 -8.01
CA PRO A 180 21.10 0.25 -9.37
C PRO A 180 20.10 -0.35 -10.38
N GLY A 181 19.69 0.46 -11.37
CA GLY A 181 18.76 0.09 -12.43
C GLY A 181 17.28 0.14 -12.06
N GLY A 182 16.90 0.70 -10.89
CA GLY A 182 15.48 0.83 -10.58
C GLY A 182 15.11 1.55 -9.29
N ALA A 183 13.81 1.67 -9.08
CA ALA A 183 13.24 2.30 -7.88
C ALA A 183 11.88 1.69 -7.49
N LEU A 184 11.53 1.80 -6.20
CA LEU A 184 10.24 1.46 -5.64
C LEU A 184 9.34 2.69 -5.59
N ILE A 185 8.08 2.55 -6.00
CA ILE A 185 7.08 3.61 -5.96
C ILE A 185 5.74 3.11 -5.39
N GLY A 186 4.89 4.03 -4.98
CA GLY A 186 3.56 3.74 -4.45
C GLY A 186 3.57 2.84 -3.23
N ASP A 187 2.57 1.98 -3.12
CA ASP A 187 2.45 1.02 -2.01
C ASP A 187 3.56 -0.04 -2.01
N GLY A 188 4.24 -0.26 -3.13
CA GLY A 188 5.43 -1.11 -3.19
C GLY A 188 6.55 -0.61 -2.28
N ALA A 189 6.70 0.70 -2.15
CA ALA A 189 7.60 1.33 -1.19
C ALA A 189 6.96 1.54 0.19
N GLY A 190 5.63 1.54 0.30
CA GLY A 190 4.91 1.79 1.55
C GLY A 190 4.34 3.21 1.68
N PHE A 191 4.15 3.92 0.58
CA PHE A 191 3.61 5.28 0.58
C PHE A 191 2.10 5.30 0.83
N LEU A 192 1.69 5.09 2.07
CA LEU A 192 0.31 5.21 2.54
C LEU A 192 0.22 6.13 3.75
N ASN A 193 -0.68 7.11 3.71
CA ASN A 193 -1.06 7.85 4.91
C ASN A 193 -2.13 7.05 5.67
N VAL A 194 -1.69 6.20 6.57
CA VAL A 194 -2.51 5.21 7.28
C VAL A 194 -3.67 5.87 8.05
N PRO A 195 -3.45 6.89 8.89
CA PRO A 195 -4.53 7.52 9.64
C PRO A 195 -5.62 8.15 8.77
N ARG A 196 -5.28 8.58 7.56
CA ARG A 196 -6.23 9.14 6.60
C ARG A 196 -6.86 8.10 5.69
N ILE A 197 -6.36 6.86 5.71
CA ILE A 197 -6.78 5.79 4.79
C ILE A 197 -6.62 6.25 3.32
N LYS A 198 -5.56 7.00 3.01
CA LYS A 198 -5.31 7.59 1.69
C LYS A 198 -3.91 7.26 1.20
N GLY A 199 -3.83 6.59 0.05
CA GLY A 199 -2.57 6.19 -0.61
C GLY A 199 -2.44 6.71 -2.05
N THR A 200 -3.54 7.05 -2.72
CA THR A 200 -3.51 7.40 -4.14
C THR A 200 -2.65 8.63 -4.41
N HIS A 201 -2.83 9.72 -3.66
CA HIS A 201 -2.06 10.96 -3.85
C HIS A 201 -0.58 10.78 -3.50
N THR A 202 -0.27 9.98 -2.49
CA THR A 202 1.10 9.66 -2.08
C THR A 202 1.80 8.78 -3.12
N ALA A 203 1.08 7.78 -3.67
CA ALA A 203 1.58 6.93 -4.74
C ALA A 203 1.87 7.73 -6.02
N ILE A 204 0.94 8.61 -6.44
CA ILE A 204 1.14 9.49 -7.59
C ILE A 204 2.37 10.39 -7.37
N LYS A 205 2.47 11.05 -6.20
CA LYS A 205 3.62 11.92 -5.92
C LYS A 205 4.95 11.16 -5.91
N SER A 206 4.98 9.93 -5.38
CA SER A 206 6.19 9.10 -5.41
C SER A 206 6.63 8.79 -6.84
N GLY A 207 5.69 8.49 -7.74
CA GLY A 207 5.97 8.30 -9.17
C GLY A 207 6.50 9.56 -9.85
N MET A 208 5.93 10.74 -9.52
CA MET A 208 6.43 12.03 -10.03
C MET A 208 7.87 12.29 -9.59
N LEU A 209 8.18 12.10 -8.30
CA LEU A 209 9.53 12.30 -7.77
C LEU A 209 10.55 11.31 -8.35
N ALA A 210 10.14 10.07 -8.58
CA ALA A 210 10.97 9.08 -9.27
C ALA A 210 11.27 9.53 -10.70
N ALA A 211 10.26 9.99 -11.44
CA ALA A 211 10.45 10.51 -12.80
C ALA A 211 11.38 11.73 -12.83
N GLU A 212 11.18 12.70 -11.91
CA GLU A 212 12.05 13.87 -11.76
C GLU A 212 13.52 13.46 -11.51
N ALA A 213 13.76 12.40 -10.73
CA ALA A 213 15.11 11.90 -10.45
C ALA A 213 15.73 11.15 -11.64
N LEU A 214 14.91 10.47 -12.45
CA LEU A 214 15.35 9.64 -13.55
C LEU A 214 15.65 10.45 -14.83
N LEU A 215 14.93 11.52 -15.09
CA LEU A 215 15.08 12.31 -16.31
C LEU A 215 16.52 12.73 -16.61
N PRO A 216 17.33 13.26 -15.67
CA PRO A 216 18.73 13.59 -15.93
C PRO A 216 19.58 12.37 -16.27
N LEU A 217 19.35 11.22 -15.58
CA LEU A 217 20.10 9.99 -15.83
C LEU A 217 19.84 9.43 -17.23
N LEU A 218 18.59 9.53 -17.70
CA LEU A 218 18.21 9.05 -19.02
C LEU A 218 18.67 9.98 -20.15
N ALA A 219 18.79 11.26 -19.89
CA ALA A 219 19.30 12.23 -20.87
C ALA A 219 20.77 12.02 -21.24
N ASP A 220 21.56 11.52 -20.30
CA ASP A 220 23.01 11.25 -20.49
C ASP A 220 23.30 9.87 -21.10
N CYS A 221 22.25 9.05 -21.32
CA CYS A 221 22.44 7.71 -21.88
C CYS A 221 22.64 7.75 -23.40
N SER A 222 23.79 7.24 -23.86
CA SER A 222 24.07 6.99 -25.28
C SER A 222 23.16 5.85 -25.82
N GLU A 223 22.91 5.88 -27.14
CA GLU A 223 22.21 4.78 -27.82
C GLU A 223 22.99 3.45 -27.64
N GLY A 224 22.33 2.46 -27.07
CA GLY A 224 22.89 1.11 -26.85
C GLY A 224 22.36 0.52 -25.53
N GLN A 225 22.52 -0.80 -25.37
CA GLN A 225 22.26 -1.44 -24.08
C GLN A 225 23.49 -1.24 -23.18
N PRO A 226 23.40 -0.51 -22.07
CA PRO A 226 24.51 -0.35 -21.15
C PRO A 226 24.87 -1.70 -20.50
N GLU A 227 26.13 -1.90 -20.14
CA GLU A 227 26.59 -3.06 -19.37
C GLU A 227 26.19 -2.96 -17.90
N SER A 228 25.78 -1.78 -17.44
CA SER A 228 25.29 -1.49 -16.08
C SER A 228 24.31 -0.33 -16.06
N ASN A 229 23.41 -0.33 -15.11
CA ASN A 229 22.42 0.73 -14.93
C ASN A 229 22.67 1.49 -13.63
N PRO A 230 22.78 2.84 -13.66
CA PRO A 230 23.06 3.64 -12.48
C PRO A 230 21.88 3.66 -11.50
N GLU A 231 22.16 4.03 -10.25
CA GLU A 231 21.14 4.27 -9.24
C GLU A 231 20.63 5.72 -9.31
N ALA A 232 19.32 5.91 -9.24
CA ALA A 232 18.66 7.21 -9.15
C ALA A 232 18.71 7.76 -7.70
N ALA A 233 19.89 7.99 -7.14
CA ALA A 233 20.07 8.41 -5.75
C ALA A 233 19.36 9.74 -5.41
N ALA A 234 19.18 10.62 -6.39
CA ALA A 234 18.44 11.88 -6.23
C ALA A 234 16.98 11.65 -5.78
N TYR A 235 16.38 10.51 -6.06
CA TYR A 235 15.00 10.21 -5.69
C TYR A 235 14.78 10.27 -4.18
N GLN A 236 15.69 9.72 -3.39
CA GLN A 236 15.62 9.78 -1.93
C GLN A 236 15.62 11.24 -1.42
N GLN A 237 16.50 12.08 -1.95
CA GLN A 237 16.60 13.49 -1.56
C GLN A 237 15.35 14.29 -1.96
N LEU A 238 14.84 14.07 -3.18
CA LEU A 238 13.61 14.71 -3.65
C LEU A 238 12.41 14.32 -2.78
N PHE A 239 12.33 13.05 -2.36
CA PHE A 239 11.31 12.60 -1.42
C PHE A 239 11.41 13.34 -0.09
N GLU A 240 12.59 13.39 0.54
CA GLU A 240 12.81 14.02 1.85
C GLU A 240 12.50 15.53 1.85
N GLN A 241 12.70 16.23 0.72
CA GLN A 241 12.38 17.64 0.56
C GLN A 241 10.91 17.92 0.21
N SER A 242 10.15 16.87 -0.16
CA SER A 242 8.79 16.99 -0.68
C SER A 242 7.74 17.20 0.43
N TRP A 243 6.53 17.61 0.01
CA TRP A 243 5.37 17.61 0.89
C TRP A 243 4.96 16.20 1.32
N LEU A 244 5.26 15.18 0.51
CA LEU A 244 4.96 13.78 0.80
C LEU A 244 5.69 13.32 2.07
N TYR A 245 6.98 13.63 2.19
CA TYR A 245 7.73 13.36 3.41
C TYR A 245 7.11 14.08 4.62
N ARG A 246 6.79 15.38 4.48
CA ARG A 246 6.19 16.17 5.58
C ARG A 246 4.85 15.60 6.03
N GLU A 247 4.02 15.13 5.10
CA GLU A 247 2.74 14.51 5.43
C GLU A 247 2.92 13.19 6.19
N LEU A 248 3.77 12.29 5.69
CA LEU A 248 4.05 11.02 6.36
C LEU A 248 4.75 11.22 7.71
N HIS A 249 5.64 12.20 7.80
CA HIS A 249 6.31 12.55 9.06
C HIS A 249 5.31 13.03 10.11
N ALA A 250 4.36 13.87 9.75
CA ALA A 250 3.32 14.33 10.67
C ALA A 250 2.40 13.20 11.18
N ALA A 251 2.24 12.14 10.39
CA ALA A 251 1.39 10.99 10.75
C ALA A 251 2.15 9.82 11.43
N ARG A 252 3.48 9.85 11.46
CA ARG A 252 4.36 8.71 11.79
C ARG A 252 4.10 8.03 13.13
N ASN A 253 3.61 8.78 14.12
CA ASN A 253 3.40 8.28 15.48
C ASN A 253 1.99 7.73 15.72
N ILE A 254 1.05 7.96 14.80
CA ILE A 254 -0.36 7.62 15.02
C ILE A 254 -0.55 6.10 15.04
N ARG A 255 -0.20 5.40 13.95
CA ARG A 255 -0.38 3.94 13.87
C ARG A 255 0.35 3.19 15.00
N PRO A 256 1.63 3.48 15.30
CA PRO A 256 2.34 2.79 16.37
C PRO A 256 1.77 3.05 17.77
N SER A 257 1.06 4.14 18.01
CA SER A 257 0.43 4.42 19.31
C SER A 257 -0.70 3.44 19.65
N PHE A 258 -1.32 2.81 18.65
CA PHE A 258 -2.39 1.83 18.87
C PHE A 258 -1.92 0.56 19.59
N LYS A 259 -0.62 0.32 19.73
CA LYS A 259 -0.10 -0.72 20.61
C LYS A 259 -0.52 -0.56 22.09
N TRP A 260 -0.90 0.65 22.48
CA TRP A 260 -1.42 0.94 23.81
C TRP A 260 -2.93 0.69 23.95
N GLY A 261 -3.59 0.25 22.87
CA GLY A 261 -5.03 0.11 22.74
C GLY A 261 -5.70 1.37 22.22
N MET A 262 -6.96 1.23 21.80
CA MET A 262 -7.70 2.26 21.05
C MET A 262 -7.83 3.59 21.81
N TRP A 263 -8.22 3.58 23.10
CA TRP A 263 -8.47 4.80 23.85
C TRP A 263 -7.22 5.63 24.14
N PRO A 264 -6.11 5.04 24.64
CA PRO A 264 -4.87 5.78 24.77
C PRO A 264 -4.32 6.29 23.44
N ALA A 265 -4.49 5.51 22.35
CA ALA A 265 -4.06 5.94 21.04
C ALA A 265 -4.86 7.16 20.54
N PHE A 266 -6.17 7.22 20.79
CA PHE A 266 -6.98 8.40 20.44
C PHE A 266 -6.55 9.63 21.22
N ALA A 267 -6.37 9.51 22.52
CA ALA A 267 -5.88 10.62 23.35
C ALA A 267 -4.53 11.12 22.86
N TYR A 268 -3.59 10.21 22.60
CA TYR A 268 -2.28 10.55 22.04
C TYR A 268 -2.40 11.19 20.64
N THR A 269 -3.21 10.62 19.76
CA THR A 269 -3.43 11.16 18.41
C THR A 269 -4.00 12.58 18.46
N ALA A 270 -4.92 12.85 19.38
CA ALA A 270 -5.46 14.20 19.56
C ALA A 270 -4.35 15.18 19.99
N LEU A 271 -3.52 14.81 20.96
CA LEU A 271 -2.35 15.63 21.36
C LEU A 271 -1.38 15.83 20.21
N GLU A 272 -1.01 14.75 19.52
CA GLU A 272 -0.06 14.77 18.39
C GLU A 272 -0.54 15.68 17.26
N GLN A 273 -1.83 15.62 16.89
CA GLN A 273 -2.36 16.38 15.76
C GLN A 273 -2.77 17.81 16.11
N TYR A 274 -3.43 18.03 17.25
CA TYR A 274 -3.97 19.35 17.59
C TYR A 274 -2.98 20.24 18.36
N ILE A 275 -2.14 19.66 19.22
CA ILE A 275 -1.18 20.41 20.03
C ILE A 275 0.18 20.41 19.37
N PHE A 276 0.76 19.25 19.11
CA PHE A 276 2.12 19.14 18.56
C PHE A 276 2.19 19.30 17.05
N LYS A 277 1.06 19.18 16.34
CA LYS A 277 0.95 19.30 14.87
C LYS A 277 1.95 18.40 14.13
N GLY A 278 2.16 17.17 14.63
CA GLY A 278 3.08 16.20 14.06
C GLY A 278 4.57 16.54 14.25
N ARG A 279 4.92 17.49 15.13
CA ARG A 279 6.29 18.00 15.34
C ARG A 279 6.97 17.46 16.60
N THR A 280 6.46 16.39 17.19
CA THR A 280 7.12 15.76 18.33
C THR A 280 8.54 15.33 17.96
N PRO A 281 9.54 15.50 18.89
CA PRO A 281 10.94 15.15 18.59
C PRO A 281 11.23 13.64 18.60
N TRP A 282 10.26 12.83 19.01
CA TRP A 282 10.39 11.38 19.04
C TRP A 282 9.60 10.69 17.93
N THR A 283 10.00 9.46 17.62
CA THR A 283 9.26 8.53 16.76
C THR A 283 8.98 7.25 17.52
N ILE A 284 7.70 6.87 17.60
CA ILE A 284 7.26 5.64 18.26
C ILE A 284 7.60 4.47 17.34
N LYS A 285 8.22 3.43 17.91
CA LYS A 285 8.57 2.21 17.18
C LYS A 285 7.37 1.29 17.05
N HIS A 286 7.28 0.60 15.92
CA HIS A 286 6.36 -0.51 15.73
C HIS A 286 6.72 -1.68 16.67
N HIS A 287 5.72 -2.50 17.00
CA HIS A 287 5.91 -3.73 17.77
C HIS A 287 6.03 -4.91 16.81
N GLY A 288 7.21 -5.52 16.78
CA GLY A 288 7.40 -6.80 16.10
C GLY A 288 7.23 -6.74 14.58
N THR A 289 7.17 -7.93 14.01
CA THR A 289 6.86 -8.21 12.60
C THR A 289 5.50 -8.88 12.54
N ASP A 290 4.72 -8.66 11.48
CA ASP A 290 3.45 -9.34 11.21
C ASP A 290 3.70 -10.75 10.63
N HIS A 291 4.57 -11.53 11.27
CA HIS A 291 4.98 -12.88 10.85
C HIS A 291 4.68 -13.89 11.94
#